data_07279a85694b5c60d80de22538a9f177
#
_entry.id   07279a85694b5c60d80de22538a9f177
#
_cell.length_a   1.000
_cell.length_b   1.000
_cell.length_c   1.000
_cell.angle_alpha   90.00
_cell.angle_beta   90.00
_cell.angle_gamma   90.00
#
_symmetry.space_group_name_H-M   'P 1'
#
loop_
_entity.id
_entity.type
_entity.pdbx_description
1 polymer ?
#
loop_
_entity_poly.entity_id
_entity_poly.type
_entity_poly.pdbx_seq_one_letter_code
_entity_poly.pdbx_strand_id
1 'polypeptide(L)'
;MKKYFLFLFLIASFSGSGWSEITPQQIVLNDLHSRLNPTAVDSIHHPKSSYEILTLIKQAKKHNKSISISGGQHSMGGQQYGAGTMHLNMSEMNDVLKFDRKNGIVTVEAGIQWPELIEYLISSQKYSKKQWGITQKQTGADRLSIGGALSSNIHGRGLILQPMVQDVESFRIINAEGKRIHVSRDENAELFGLVIGGYGLFGVITEVDLRLSPRQKLQRHVEIVNLSDFAARTSQRIDEGYLYGDLQFKTDGTAEDFLKRGVYSFYIPVPLNTPIPQNQRKISSDKWKELLALAHSDKAQVFEDYTNYYLSTNGQLYWTDTHQLGYYDENYEDYLEETLPAYKAGSLMISEVYVPREKIYDFMTDLSRSNEQQQLDIIYGTIRLIETDTETFLPWAKKDYACIVLNLRVEHSQLGLEKARSDFQLLIDVALNYGGSYFLTYHRWARKDQLLEAYPQFPMFLDLKLKYDPQEMFQSDWYRFYKERSIKK
;
A
#
# COMPACT_ATOMS: atom_id res chain seq x y z
N MET A 1 -7.64 7.44 25.52
CA MET A 1 -6.32 7.94 25.94
C MET A 1 -5.28 7.00 25.32
N LYS A 2 -4.71 7.37 24.17
CA LYS A 2 -3.71 6.55 23.48
C LYS A 2 -2.36 6.83 24.11
N LYS A 3 -1.71 5.79 24.64
CA LYS A 3 -0.34 5.87 25.17
C LYS A 3 0.63 5.71 23.99
N TYR A 4 1.41 6.75 23.73
CA TYR A 4 2.60 6.64 22.89
C TYR A 4 3.69 5.95 23.71
N PHE A 5 4.17 4.79 23.28
CA PHE A 5 5.33 4.15 23.86
C PHE A 5 6.60 4.76 23.28
N LEU A 6 7.31 5.50 24.11
CA LEU A 6 8.64 6.00 23.84
C LEU A 6 9.64 4.91 24.29
N PHE A 7 10.32 4.25 23.35
CA PHE A 7 11.39 3.31 23.73
C PHE A 7 12.65 4.11 24.05
N LEU A 8 13.03 4.11 25.34
CA LEU A 8 14.31 4.60 25.82
C LEU A 8 15.36 3.48 25.76
N PHE A 9 16.36 3.64 24.89
CA PHE A 9 17.60 2.86 25.01
C PHE A 9 18.57 3.60 25.96
N LEU A 10 18.79 3.04 27.14
CA LEU A 10 19.84 3.48 28.06
C LEU A 10 21.15 2.76 27.69
N ILE A 11 22.12 3.51 27.18
CA ILE A 11 23.52 3.06 27.17
C ILE A 11 24.22 3.71 28.36
N ALA A 12 24.54 2.93 29.37
CA ALA A 12 25.35 3.36 30.49
C ALA A 12 26.84 3.17 30.17
N SER A 13 27.58 4.25 30.02
CA SER A 13 29.04 4.24 30.15
C SER A 13 29.45 5.14 31.29
N PHE A 14 30.07 4.53 32.32
CA PHE A 14 30.68 5.21 33.45
C PHE A 14 32.06 5.73 33.05
N SER A 15 32.34 7.03 33.25
CA SER A 15 33.47 7.58 33.96
C SER A 15 33.69 9.06 33.62
N GLY A 16 33.93 9.88 34.66
CA GLY A 16 34.61 11.16 34.56
C GLY A 16 33.72 12.41 34.68
N SER A 17 33.84 13.11 35.79
CA SER A 17 33.29 14.44 36.09
C SER A 17 33.60 15.46 34.99
N GLY A 18 32.60 15.72 34.17
CA GLY A 18 32.53 16.82 33.23
C GLY A 18 31.07 17.09 32.97
N TRP A 19 30.66 18.33 32.90
CA TRP A 19 29.31 18.73 32.54
C TRP A 19 28.95 18.04 31.23
N SER A 20 28.06 17.02 31.29
CA SER A 20 27.55 16.35 30.10
C SER A 20 26.68 17.37 29.34
N GLU A 21 27.18 17.83 28.18
CA GLU A 21 26.27 18.40 27.19
C GLU A 21 25.14 17.40 26.97
N ILE A 22 23.90 17.87 27.25
CA ILE A 22 22.71 17.11 26.93
C ILE A 22 22.66 17.03 25.41
N THR A 23 23.15 15.94 24.83
CA THR A 23 22.95 15.67 23.41
C THR A 23 21.43 15.62 23.18
N PRO A 24 20.89 16.44 22.28
CA PRO A 24 19.46 16.41 21.99
C PRO A 24 19.05 14.98 21.66
N GLN A 25 18.05 14.45 22.38
CA GLN A 25 17.53 13.12 22.12
C GLN A 25 17.05 13.05 20.66
N GLN A 26 17.66 12.21 19.86
CA GLN A 26 17.37 12.08 18.43
C GLN A 26 15.97 11.50 18.25
N ILE A 27 15.10 12.18 17.49
CA ILE A 27 13.74 11.70 17.20
C ILE A 27 13.83 10.68 16.06
N VAL A 28 13.56 9.41 16.36
CA VAL A 28 13.60 8.32 15.37
C VAL A 28 12.18 7.90 15.02
N LEU A 29 11.85 7.91 13.73
CA LEU A 29 10.62 7.41 13.14
C LEU A 29 10.87 6.08 12.44
N ASN A 30 9.83 5.25 12.31
CA ASN A 30 9.89 4.01 11.54
C ASN A 30 8.52 3.71 10.92
N ASP A 31 8.48 2.89 9.87
CA ASP A 31 7.23 2.45 9.28
C ASP A 31 6.52 1.41 10.17
N LEU A 32 5.18 1.33 10.01
CA LEU A 32 4.33 0.48 10.84
C LEU A 32 4.42 -1.01 10.49
N HIS A 33 4.79 -1.33 9.26
CA HIS A 33 4.78 -2.72 8.78
C HIS A 33 6.13 -3.40 8.92
N SER A 34 7.13 -2.90 8.14
CA SER A 34 8.41 -3.59 8.07
C SER A 34 9.29 -3.32 9.27
N ARG A 35 9.14 -2.15 9.89
CA ARG A 35 10.02 -1.65 10.96
C ARG A 35 11.50 -1.61 10.55
N LEU A 36 11.78 -1.59 9.23
CA LEU A 36 13.13 -1.62 8.65
C LEU A 36 13.63 -0.28 8.12
N ASN A 37 12.88 0.80 8.37
CA ASN A 37 13.24 2.15 7.96
C ASN A 37 13.42 3.11 9.15
N PRO A 38 14.19 2.75 10.21
CA PRO A 38 14.42 3.65 11.32
C PRO A 38 15.16 4.90 10.81
N THR A 39 14.54 6.06 10.93
CA THR A 39 15.04 7.31 10.36
C THR A 39 15.03 8.41 11.42
N ALA A 40 16.21 8.98 11.71
CA ALA A 40 16.35 10.10 12.61
C ALA A 40 15.96 11.40 11.90
N VAL A 41 14.93 12.08 12.37
CA VAL A 41 14.45 13.37 11.85
C VAL A 41 14.87 14.51 12.77
N ASP A 42 14.90 15.73 12.22
CA ASP A 42 15.23 16.94 12.96
C ASP A 42 14.08 17.38 13.88
N SER A 43 12.87 17.33 13.36
CA SER A 43 11.65 17.71 14.09
C SER A 43 10.42 17.04 13.48
N ILE A 44 9.33 16.93 14.27
CA ILE A 44 8.02 16.45 13.80
C ILE A 44 7.00 17.56 13.96
N HIS A 45 6.22 17.79 12.92
CA HIS A 45 5.14 18.76 12.87
C HIS A 45 3.84 18.10 12.41
N HIS A 46 2.72 18.49 13.04
CA HIS A 46 1.38 18.00 12.72
C HIS A 46 0.53 19.18 12.22
N PRO A 47 0.67 19.60 10.97
CA PRO A 47 -0.10 20.73 10.46
C PRO A 47 -1.60 20.41 10.42
N LYS A 48 -2.41 21.42 10.78
CA LYS A 48 -3.89 21.36 10.77
C LYS A 48 -4.48 22.19 9.63
N SER A 49 -3.64 22.85 8.86
CA SER A 49 -4.09 23.72 7.78
C SER A 49 -3.00 23.95 6.74
N SER A 50 -3.43 24.29 5.53
CA SER A 50 -2.53 24.73 4.47
C SER A 50 -1.71 25.97 4.88
N TYR A 51 -2.19 26.81 5.78
CA TYR A 51 -1.44 27.97 6.29
C TYR A 51 -0.25 27.55 7.15
N GLU A 52 -0.44 26.55 8.02
CA GLU A 52 0.64 26.01 8.82
C GLU A 52 1.72 25.35 7.96
N ILE A 53 1.32 24.60 6.90
CA ILE A 53 2.27 24.01 5.94
C ILE A 53 3.10 25.11 5.25
N LEU A 54 2.45 26.21 4.81
CA LEU A 54 3.17 27.35 4.21
C LEU A 54 4.20 27.96 5.20
N THR A 55 3.84 28.03 6.47
CA THR A 55 4.71 28.53 7.53
C THR A 55 5.90 27.61 7.74
N LEU A 56 5.66 26.28 7.79
CA LEU A 56 6.70 25.26 7.95
C LEU A 56 7.67 25.24 6.75
N ILE A 57 7.18 25.37 5.52
CA ILE A 57 8.03 25.49 4.32
C ILE A 57 8.92 26.74 4.40
N LYS A 58 8.39 27.89 4.85
CA LYS A 58 9.20 29.11 5.06
C LYS A 58 10.26 28.91 6.13
N GLN A 59 9.92 28.20 7.22
CA GLN A 59 10.89 27.89 8.29
C GLN A 59 11.97 26.93 7.78
N ALA A 60 11.61 25.89 7.04
CA ALA A 60 12.55 24.95 6.44
C ALA A 60 13.54 25.67 5.52
N LYS A 61 13.07 26.58 4.66
CA LYS A 61 13.92 27.42 3.82
C LYS A 61 14.88 28.29 4.64
N LYS A 62 14.35 28.97 5.67
CA LYS A 62 15.18 29.86 6.53
C LYS A 62 16.31 29.11 7.24
N HIS A 63 16.04 27.84 7.61
CA HIS A 63 17.01 27.01 8.34
C HIS A 63 17.78 26.05 7.44
N ASN A 64 17.65 26.16 6.12
CA ASN A 64 18.25 25.26 5.12
C ASN A 64 17.98 23.78 5.41
N LYS A 65 16.73 23.46 5.77
CA LYS A 65 16.26 22.11 6.05
C LYS A 65 15.39 21.61 4.90
N SER A 66 15.49 20.33 4.61
CA SER A 66 14.53 19.62 3.74
C SER A 66 13.32 19.12 4.55
N ILE A 67 12.27 18.77 3.84
CA ILE A 67 11.00 18.29 4.40
C ILE A 67 10.75 16.86 3.92
N SER A 68 10.36 15.99 4.85
CA SER A 68 9.75 14.68 4.55
C SER A 68 8.29 14.67 4.99
N ILE A 69 7.45 13.82 4.34
CA ILE A 69 6.00 13.88 4.49
C ILE A 69 5.46 12.46 4.75
N SER A 70 4.64 12.30 5.77
CA SER A 70 3.89 11.06 6.00
C SER A 70 2.39 11.32 6.15
N GLY A 71 1.59 10.31 5.80
CA GLY A 71 0.19 10.17 6.17
C GLY A 71 0.02 9.02 7.16
N GLY A 72 -0.56 7.89 6.73
CA GLY A 72 -0.81 6.70 7.56
C GLY A 72 0.42 5.86 7.90
N GLN A 73 1.62 6.19 7.42
CA GLN A 73 2.92 5.56 7.76
C GLN A 73 3.06 4.09 7.37
N HIS A 74 2.36 3.66 6.33
CA HIS A 74 2.33 2.26 5.89
C HIS A 74 3.35 1.89 4.81
N SER A 75 4.04 2.85 4.17
CA SER A 75 5.05 2.58 3.14
C SER A 75 6.29 1.92 3.75
N MET A 76 6.77 0.84 3.13
CA MET A 76 7.90 0.02 3.61
C MET A 76 9.23 0.35 2.92
N GLY A 77 9.26 1.24 1.95
CA GLY A 77 10.47 1.62 1.19
C GLY A 77 11.17 2.89 1.68
N GLY A 78 10.73 3.51 2.79
CA GLY A 78 11.30 4.76 3.30
C GLY A 78 10.91 6.00 2.52
N GLN A 79 9.78 5.98 1.78
CA GLN A 79 9.27 7.12 1.02
C GLN A 79 8.78 8.26 1.90
N GLN A 80 8.37 7.96 3.12
CA GLN A 80 7.74 8.90 4.04
C GLN A 80 8.71 9.58 4.99
N TYR A 81 9.97 9.11 5.10
CA TYR A 81 10.94 9.65 6.02
C TYR A 81 12.24 10.05 5.32
N GLY A 82 12.88 11.09 5.81
CA GLY A 82 14.19 11.53 5.36
C GLY A 82 15.08 11.90 6.55
N ALA A 83 16.26 11.32 6.63
CA ALA A 83 17.20 11.61 7.71
C ALA A 83 17.53 13.11 7.80
N GLY A 84 17.42 13.69 9.01
CA GLY A 84 17.69 15.10 9.29
C GLY A 84 16.68 16.10 8.70
N THR A 85 15.52 15.65 8.23
CA THR A 85 14.46 16.52 7.71
C THR A 85 13.56 17.09 8.81
N MET A 86 12.89 18.19 8.52
CA MET A 86 11.65 18.57 9.21
C MET A 86 10.55 17.63 8.70
N HIS A 87 9.99 16.80 9.57
CA HIS A 87 8.99 15.83 9.20
C HIS A 87 7.56 16.39 9.36
N LEU A 88 6.75 16.33 8.29
CA LEU A 88 5.34 16.68 8.30
C LEU A 88 4.49 15.42 8.39
N ASN A 89 3.80 15.22 9.49
CA ASN A 89 2.77 14.19 9.64
C ASN A 89 1.40 14.81 9.35
N MET A 90 0.78 14.41 8.24
CA MET A 90 -0.45 14.99 7.72
C MET A 90 -1.73 14.49 8.40
N SER A 91 -1.63 13.63 9.43
CA SER A 91 -2.78 12.95 10.04
C SER A 91 -3.84 13.86 10.66
N GLU A 92 -3.47 15.12 10.99
CA GLU A 92 -4.42 16.10 11.57
C GLU A 92 -5.15 16.95 10.50
N MET A 93 -4.81 16.79 9.21
CA MET A 93 -5.59 17.32 8.09
C MET A 93 -6.51 16.22 7.55
N ASN A 94 -7.64 15.98 8.23
CA ASN A 94 -8.46 14.79 8.03
C ASN A 94 -9.97 15.07 7.89
N ASP A 95 -10.34 16.28 7.51
CA ASP A 95 -11.72 16.67 7.31
C ASP A 95 -12.24 16.33 5.91
N VAL A 96 -13.57 16.10 5.82
CA VAL A 96 -14.31 16.14 4.57
C VAL A 96 -14.78 17.57 4.32
N LEU A 97 -14.21 18.23 3.31
CA LEU A 97 -14.42 19.65 3.04
C LEU A 97 -15.69 19.92 2.23
N LYS A 98 -16.01 19.03 1.29
CA LYS A 98 -17.17 19.19 0.40
C LYS A 98 -17.65 17.83 -0.11
N PHE A 99 -18.96 17.70 -0.28
CA PHE A 99 -19.55 16.54 -0.94
C PHE A 99 -20.57 16.95 -2.00
N ASP A 100 -20.19 16.83 -3.26
CA ASP A 100 -21.09 17.00 -4.40
C ASP A 100 -21.89 15.73 -4.68
N ARG A 101 -23.05 15.63 -4.04
CA ARG A 101 -23.95 14.48 -4.19
C ARG A 101 -24.57 14.35 -5.59
N LYS A 102 -24.58 15.41 -6.37
CA LYS A 102 -25.13 15.36 -7.74
C LYS A 102 -24.18 14.62 -8.66
N ASN A 103 -22.89 14.93 -8.57
CA ASN A 103 -21.87 14.40 -9.46
C ASN A 103 -21.09 13.21 -8.84
N GLY A 104 -21.25 12.93 -7.54
CA GLY A 104 -20.51 11.89 -6.85
C GLY A 104 -19.03 12.22 -6.67
N ILE A 105 -18.74 13.46 -6.27
CA ILE A 105 -17.38 13.94 -6.01
C ILE A 105 -17.29 14.36 -4.55
N VAL A 106 -16.26 13.90 -3.83
CA VAL A 106 -15.96 14.31 -2.47
C VAL A 106 -14.60 15.00 -2.42
N THR A 107 -14.54 16.18 -1.81
CA THR A 107 -13.29 16.88 -1.51
C THR A 107 -12.90 16.59 -0.07
N VAL A 108 -11.69 16.06 0.11
CA VAL A 108 -11.17 15.67 1.42
C VAL A 108 -9.79 16.27 1.66
N GLU A 109 -9.42 16.44 2.92
CA GLU A 109 -8.04 16.70 3.30
C GLU A 109 -7.18 15.43 3.14
N ALA A 110 -5.90 15.61 2.81
CA ALA A 110 -5.01 14.52 2.41
C ALA A 110 -4.71 13.51 3.52
N GLY A 111 -4.85 13.90 4.79
CA GLY A 111 -4.58 13.05 5.95
C GLY A 111 -5.76 12.15 6.36
N ILE A 112 -6.97 12.37 5.84
CA ILE A 112 -8.12 11.52 6.15
C ILE A 112 -7.84 10.07 5.75
N GLN A 113 -8.27 9.12 6.57
CA GLN A 113 -8.10 7.69 6.32
C GLN A 113 -9.38 7.09 5.74
N TRP A 114 -9.25 5.93 5.08
CA TRP A 114 -10.38 5.26 4.44
C TRP A 114 -11.57 4.98 5.37
N PRO A 115 -11.40 4.50 6.62
CA PRO A 115 -12.53 4.25 7.51
C PRO A 115 -13.34 5.51 7.82
N GLU A 116 -12.66 6.63 8.10
CA GLU A 116 -13.31 7.90 8.41
C GLU A 116 -14.09 8.44 7.19
N LEU A 117 -13.51 8.35 5.99
CA LEU A 117 -14.20 8.74 4.76
C LEU A 117 -15.42 7.86 4.48
N ILE A 118 -15.30 6.53 4.62
CA ILE A 118 -16.41 5.60 4.40
C ILE A 118 -17.54 5.87 5.41
N GLU A 119 -17.21 6.07 6.69
CA GLU A 119 -18.18 6.38 7.73
C GLU A 119 -18.92 7.70 7.45
N TYR A 120 -18.18 8.74 7.05
CA TYR A 120 -18.78 10.01 6.63
C TYR A 120 -19.75 9.82 5.45
N LEU A 121 -19.34 9.11 4.41
CA LEU A 121 -20.19 8.85 3.24
C LEU A 121 -21.46 8.09 3.62
N ILE A 122 -21.36 7.07 4.47
CA ILE A 122 -22.52 6.30 4.94
C ILE A 122 -23.47 7.18 5.76
N SER A 123 -22.95 7.90 6.74
CA SER A 123 -23.75 8.69 7.69
C SER A 123 -24.43 9.87 7.01
N SER A 124 -23.69 10.61 6.18
CA SER A 124 -24.19 11.81 5.49
C SER A 124 -25.28 11.52 4.45
N GLN A 125 -25.36 10.27 3.93
CA GLN A 125 -26.30 9.86 2.88
C GLN A 125 -27.39 8.89 3.36
N LYS A 126 -27.51 8.65 4.65
CA LYS A 126 -28.39 7.61 5.24
C LYS A 126 -29.81 7.57 4.65
N TYR A 127 -30.38 8.73 4.33
CA TYR A 127 -31.75 8.87 3.82
C TYR A 127 -31.83 9.16 2.31
N SER A 128 -30.70 9.14 1.63
CA SER A 128 -30.65 9.41 0.18
C SER A 128 -31.07 8.17 -0.61
N LYS A 129 -31.90 8.35 -1.65
CA LYS A 129 -32.29 7.26 -2.55
C LYS A 129 -31.11 6.76 -3.38
N LYS A 130 -30.24 7.68 -3.83
CA LYS A 130 -28.97 7.40 -4.51
C LYS A 130 -27.85 7.68 -3.51
N GLN A 131 -27.04 6.69 -3.27
CA GLN A 131 -25.87 6.79 -2.39
C GLN A 131 -24.59 6.56 -3.20
N TRP A 132 -23.53 7.20 -2.75
CA TRP A 132 -22.20 7.09 -3.32
C TRP A 132 -21.27 6.41 -2.31
N GLY A 133 -20.31 5.64 -2.81
CA GLY A 133 -19.26 5.01 -2.03
C GLY A 133 -17.93 5.12 -2.74
N ILE A 134 -16.86 4.76 -2.07
CA ILE A 134 -15.54 4.68 -2.71
C ILE A 134 -15.56 3.60 -3.80
N THR A 135 -14.83 3.83 -4.89
CA THR A 135 -14.66 2.85 -5.97
C THR A 135 -13.73 1.73 -5.54
N GLN A 136 -12.57 2.11 -5.00
CA GLN A 136 -11.55 1.18 -4.55
C GLN A 136 -10.71 1.76 -3.41
N LYS A 137 -10.06 0.88 -2.68
CA LYS A 137 -8.97 1.15 -1.76
C LYS A 137 -8.00 -0.03 -1.75
N GLN A 138 -6.77 0.18 -1.34
CA GLN A 138 -5.88 -0.96 -1.12
C GLN A 138 -6.42 -1.86 -0.01
N THR A 139 -6.29 -3.17 -0.20
CA THR A 139 -6.68 -4.17 0.80
C THR A 139 -5.50 -4.50 1.73
N GLY A 140 -5.78 -5.09 2.87
CA GLY A 140 -4.76 -5.50 3.84
C GLY A 140 -4.51 -4.51 4.97
N ALA A 141 -4.73 -3.20 4.76
CA ALA A 141 -4.73 -2.20 5.81
C ALA A 141 -5.77 -1.13 5.51
N ASP A 142 -6.47 -0.64 6.54
CA ASP A 142 -7.55 0.33 6.38
C ASP A 142 -7.09 1.76 6.68
N ARG A 143 -6.18 1.92 7.63
CA ARG A 143 -5.74 3.22 8.13
C ARG A 143 -4.68 3.91 7.27
N LEU A 144 -4.82 3.79 5.96
CA LEU A 144 -4.02 4.54 5.00
C LEU A 144 -4.71 5.86 4.67
N SER A 145 -3.92 6.94 4.63
CA SER A 145 -4.45 8.26 4.28
C SER A 145 -4.67 8.40 2.77
N ILE A 146 -5.62 9.23 2.38
CA ILE A 146 -5.95 9.49 0.98
C ILE A 146 -4.76 10.10 0.23
N GLY A 147 -4.04 11.07 0.82
CA GLY A 147 -2.84 11.64 0.22
C GLY A 147 -1.70 10.64 0.06
N GLY A 148 -1.53 9.70 1.02
CA GLY A 148 -0.58 8.60 0.91
C GLY A 148 -0.96 7.60 -0.17
N ALA A 149 -2.24 7.25 -0.27
CA ALA A 149 -2.78 6.37 -1.31
C ALA A 149 -2.55 6.97 -2.71
N LEU A 150 -2.83 8.28 -2.89
CA LEU A 150 -2.56 9.00 -4.13
C LEU A 150 -1.05 9.04 -4.44
N SER A 151 -0.21 9.35 -3.46
CA SER A 151 1.24 9.43 -3.63
C SER A 151 1.87 8.10 -4.07
N SER A 152 1.23 6.97 -3.79
CA SER A 152 1.67 5.64 -4.22
C SER A 152 0.91 5.12 -5.44
N ASN A 153 -0.15 5.80 -5.88
CA ASN A 153 -1.07 5.34 -6.94
C ASN A 153 -1.54 3.90 -6.69
N ILE A 154 -2.21 3.71 -5.55
CA ILE A 154 -2.63 2.38 -5.07
C ILE A 154 -3.69 1.74 -5.97
N HIS A 155 -3.95 0.46 -5.72
CA HIS A 155 -5.07 -0.26 -6.32
C HIS A 155 -5.85 -1.11 -5.30
N GLY A 156 -7.06 -1.49 -5.68
CA GLY A 156 -7.93 -2.37 -4.92
C GLY A 156 -7.98 -3.79 -5.49
N ARG A 157 -9.19 -4.35 -5.55
CA ARG A 157 -9.49 -5.67 -6.10
C ARG A 157 -10.61 -5.63 -7.16
N GLY A 158 -10.76 -4.49 -7.83
CA GLY A 158 -11.67 -4.41 -8.98
C GLY A 158 -11.17 -5.27 -10.14
N LEU A 159 -12.09 -5.91 -10.87
CA LEU A 159 -11.71 -6.80 -11.98
C LEU A 159 -11.32 -6.03 -13.25
N ILE A 160 -11.85 -4.80 -13.40
CA ILE A 160 -11.66 -3.92 -14.57
C ILE A 160 -11.34 -2.48 -14.16
N LEU A 161 -10.64 -2.29 -13.04
CA LEU A 161 -10.25 -0.97 -12.56
C LEU A 161 -8.78 -0.69 -12.87
N GLN A 162 -8.50 0.57 -13.19
CA GLN A 162 -7.13 1.11 -13.22
C GLN A 162 -6.64 1.37 -11.78
N PRO A 163 -5.37 1.70 -11.55
CA PRO A 163 -4.92 2.28 -10.29
C PRO A 163 -5.74 3.50 -9.85
N MET A 164 -5.55 3.96 -8.62
CA MET A 164 -6.33 5.05 -8.02
C MET A 164 -6.40 6.32 -8.88
N VAL A 165 -5.47 6.53 -9.79
CA VAL A 165 -5.48 7.69 -10.71
C VAL A 165 -6.83 7.88 -11.40
N GLN A 166 -7.54 6.81 -11.78
CA GLN A 166 -8.87 6.89 -12.37
C GLN A 166 -9.91 7.56 -11.46
N ASP A 167 -9.76 7.40 -10.14
CA ASP A 167 -10.72 7.88 -9.14
C ASP A 167 -10.41 9.32 -8.69
N VAL A 168 -9.28 9.89 -9.14
CA VAL A 168 -8.88 11.26 -8.81
C VAL A 168 -9.45 12.24 -9.83
N GLU A 169 -10.26 13.20 -9.38
CA GLU A 169 -10.75 14.30 -10.21
C GLU A 169 -9.69 15.40 -10.30
N SER A 170 -9.23 15.86 -9.15
CA SER A 170 -8.20 16.88 -9.00
C SER A 170 -7.61 16.83 -7.60
N PHE A 171 -6.56 17.58 -7.34
CA PHE A 171 -6.00 17.75 -6.00
C PHE A 171 -5.31 19.11 -5.88
N ARG A 172 -4.97 19.49 -4.65
CA ARG A 172 -4.22 20.71 -4.36
C ARG A 172 -2.93 20.36 -3.64
N ILE A 173 -1.85 20.98 -4.09
CA ILE A 173 -0.53 20.85 -3.47
C ILE A 173 0.00 22.22 -3.02
N ILE A 174 0.93 22.18 -2.06
CA ILE A 174 1.83 23.29 -1.77
C ILE A 174 3.20 22.87 -2.26
N ASN A 175 3.73 23.60 -3.26
CA ASN A 175 5.02 23.29 -3.87
C ASN A 175 6.22 23.77 -3.04
N ALA A 176 7.43 23.47 -3.50
CA ALA A 176 8.66 23.85 -2.84
C ALA A 176 8.85 25.39 -2.70
N GLU A 177 8.21 26.19 -3.53
CA GLU A 177 8.24 27.66 -3.41
C GLU A 177 7.26 28.18 -2.34
N GLY A 178 6.36 27.34 -1.83
CA GLY A 178 5.28 27.73 -0.93
C GLY A 178 4.09 28.32 -1.67
N LYS A 179 3.84 27.91 -2.90
CA LYS A 179 2.66 28.29 -3.68
C LYS A 179 1.61 27.18 -3.62
N ARG A 180 0.36 27.54 -3.46
CA ARG A 180 -0.76 26.62 -3.63
C ARG A 180 -1.03 26.45 -5.12
N ILE A 181 -1.09 25.19 -5.58
CA ILE A 181 -1.31 24.82 -6.97
C ILE A 181 -2.49 23.86 -7.02
N HIS A 182 -3.46 24.19 -7.88
CA HIS A 182 -4.50 23.27 -8.27
C HIS A 182 -3.97 22.38 -9.41
N VAL A 183 -4.24 21.08 -9.34
CA VAL A 183 -3.71 20.09 -10.26
C VAL A 183 -4.85 19.17 -10.72
N SER A 184 -5.03 19.08 -12.03
CA SER A 184 -6.01 18.21 -12.68
C SER A 184 -5.49 17.74 -14.04
N ARG A 185 -6.29 16.97 -14.76
CA ARG A 185 -5.96 16.57 -16.14
C ARG A 185 -5.87 17.74 -17.11
N ASP A 186 -6.62 18.82 -16.85
CA ASP A 186 -6.71 20.00 -17.71
C ASP A 186 -5.83 21.17 -17.21
N GLU A 187 -5.48 21.18 -15.92
CA GLU A 187 -4.68 22.23 -15.30
C GLU A 187 -3.46 21.61 -14.60
N ASN A 188 -2.26 22.07 -14.99
CA ASN A 188 -0.99 21.48 -14.51
C ASN A 188 -0.87 19.97 -14.77
N ALA A 189 -1.26 19.51 -15.95
CA ALA A 189 -1.34 18.09 -16.32
C ALA A 189 -0.02 17.29 -16.15
N GLU A 190 1.14 17.92 -16.37
CA GLU A 190 2.44 17.27 -16.09
C GLU A 190 2.57 16.94 -14.59
N LEU A 191 2.17 17.86 -13.71
CA LEU A 191 2.17 17.62 -12.25
C LEU A 191 1.12 16.59 -11.85
N PHE A 192 -0.01 16.49 -12.54
CA PHE A 192 -1.00 15.47 -12.28
C PHE A 192 -0.37 14.07 -12.38
N GLY A 193 0.32 13.81 -13.48
CA GLY A 193 1.01 12.52 -13.66
C GLY A 193 2.23 12.31 -12.75
N LEU A 194 2.91 13.39 -12.35
CA LEU A 194 4.12 13.31 -11.50
C LEU A 194 3.81 13.15 -10.01
N VAL A 195 2.73 13.75 -9.51
CA VAL A 195 2.37 13.71 -8.08
C VAL A 195 1.70 12.39 -7.73
N ILE A 196 0.82 11.88 -8.61
CA ILE A 196 0.19 10.57 -8.44
C ILE A 196 1.25 9.50 -8.71
N GLY A 197 1.56 8.68 -7.70
CA GLY A 197 2.69 7.76 -7.76
C GLY A 197 4.07 8.43 -7.66
N GLY A 198 4.14 9.71 -7.23
CA GLY A 198 5.37 10.48 -7.11
C GLY A 198 5.98 10.51 -5.71
N TYR A 199 5.46 9.72 -4.80
CA TYR A 199 6.03 9.47 -3.46
C TYR A 199 6.33 10.74 -2.64
N GLY A 200 5.49 11.79 -2.78
CA GLY A 200 5.59 13.03 -2.00
C GLY A 200 6.72 13.98 -2.43
N LEU A 201 7.32 13.77 -3.60
CA LEU A 201 8.51 14.53 -4.03
C LEU A 201 8.21 15.88 -4.70
N PHE A 202 6.98 16.14 -5.15
CA PHE A 202 6.62 17.32 -5.94
C PHE A 202 5.84 18.38 -5.16
N GLY A 203 5.53 18.13 -3.90
CA GLY A 203 4.79 19.04 -3.04
C GLY A 203 4.02 18.32 -1.95
N VAL A 204 3.51 19.09 -1.00
CA VAL A 204 2.62 18.60 0.05
C VAL A 204 1.19 18.59 -0.48
N ILE A 205 0.59 17.40 -0.67
CA ILE A 205 -0.83 17.27 -1.02
C ILE A 205 -1.64 17.73 0.19
N THR A 206 -2.54 18.68 -0.02
CA THR A 206 -3.39 19.22 1.04
C THR A 206 -4.82 18.75 0.93
N GLU A 207 -5.36 18.70 -0.27
CA GLU A 207 -6.75 18.34 -0.56
C GLU A 207 -6.82 17.45 -1.79
N VAL A 208 -7.78 16.53 -1.82
CA VAL A 208 -8.04 15.62 -2.95
C VAL A 208 -9.53 15.60 -3.27
N ASP A 209 -9.87 15.79 -4.53
CA ASP A 209 -11.21 15.61 -5.08
C ASP A 209 -11.30 14.17 -5.63
N LEU A 210 -12.08 13.33 -4.97
CA LEU A 210 -12.27 11.92 -5.36
C LEU A 210 -13.60 11.73 -6.08
N ARG A 211 -13.56 11.02 -7.19
CA ARG A 211 -14.74 10.46 -7.86
C ARG A 211 -15.24 9.25 -7.08
N LEU A 212 -16.52 9.22 -6.82
CA LEU A 212 -17.19 8.14 -6.12
C LEU A 212 -18.01 7.30 -7.10
N SER A 213 -18.19 6.03 -6.80
CA SER A 213 -19.08 5.12 -7.52
C SER A 213 -20.45 5.03 -6.87
N PRO A 214 -21.52 4.73 -7.63
CA PRO A 214 -22.81 4.38 -7.03
C PRO A 214 -22.66 3.25 -6.03
N ARG A 215 -23.16 3.44 -4.81
CA ARG A 215 -23.12 2.44 -3.75
C ARG A 215 -24.09 1.32 -4.06
N GLN A 216 -23.60 0.10 -4.18
CA GLN A 216 -24.37 -1.07 -4.58
C GLN A 216 -24.25 -2.17 -3.51
N LYS A 217 -25.23 -3.09 -3.53
CA LYS A 217 -25.10 -4.35 -2.78
C LYS A 217 -24.49 -5.41 -3.66
N LEU A 218 -23.58 -6.18 -3.08
CA LEU A 218 -22.85 -7.25 -3.74
C LEU A 218 -23.13 -8.58 -3.07
N GLN A 219 -23.21 -9.63 -3.86
CA GLN A 219 -23.19 -11.01 -3.38
C GLN A 219 -21.79 -11.59 -3.63
N ARG A 220 -21.22 -12.23 -2.61
CA ARG A 220 -19.95 -12.97 -2.71
C ARG A 220 -20.20 -14.35 -3.31
N HIS A 221 -19.38 -14.72 -4.29
CA HIS A 221 -19.22 -16.09 -4.75
C HIS A 221 -17.80 -16.56 -4.47
N VAL A 222 -17.66 -17.77 -3.94
CA VAL A 222 -16.37 -18.35 -3.57
C VAL A 222 -16.22 -19.71 -4.23
N GLU A 223 -15.10 -19.93 -4.88
CA GLU A 223 -14.76 -21.19 -5.51
C GLU A 223 -13.28 -21.51 -5.36
N ILE A 224 -12.91 -22.79 -5.44
CA ILE A 224 -11.53 -23.24 -5.51
C ILE A 224 -11.16 -23.31 -7.00
N VAL A 225 -10.03 -22.69 -7.36
CA VAL A 225 -9.59 -22.60 -8.76
C VAL A 225 -8.15 -23.08 -8.89
N ASN A 226 -7.86 -23.87 -9.92
CA ASN A 226 -6.50 -24.09 -10.37
C ASN A 226 -6.04 -22.88 -11.18
N LEU A 227 -4.79 -22.46 -11.04
CA LEU A 227 -4.29 -21.27 -11.74
C LEU A 227 -4.24 -21.46 -13.27
N SER A 228 -4.19 -22.70 -13.78
CA SER A 228 -4.38 -22.98 -15.21
C SER A 228 -5.70 -22.43 -15.75
N ASP A 229 -6.74 -22.38 -14.93
CA ASP A 229 -8.07 -21.94 -15.32
C ASP A 229 -8.35 -20.48 -14.95
N PHE A 230 -7.42 -19.82 -14.24
CA PHE A 230 -7.59 -18.49 -13.65
C PHE A 230 -8.01 -17.45 -14.69
N ALA A 231 -7.27 -17.33 -15.80
CA ALA A 231 -7.54 -16.31 -16.82
C ALA A 231 -8.92 -16.52 -17.48
N ALA A 232 -9.25 -17.76 -17.86
CA ALA A 232 -10.54 -18.09 -18.46
C ALA A 232 -11.70 -17.88 -17.47
N ARG A 233 -11.53 -18.33 -16.22
CA ARG A 233 -12.55 -18.16 -15.17
C ARG A 233 -12.79 -16.68 -14.87
N THR A 234 -11.74 -15.88 -14.78
CA THR A 234 -11.86 -14.44 -14.51
C THR A 234 -12.54 -13.71 -15.66
N SER A 235 -12.18 -14.01 -16.91
CA SER A 235 -12.86 -13.45 -18.08
C SER A 235 -14.35 -13.77 -18.07
N GLN A 236 -14.70 -15.02 -17.81
CA GLN A 236 -16.11 -15.43 -17.69
C GLN A 236 -16.84 -14.62 -16.61
N ARG A 237 -16.23 -14.41 -15.44
CA ARG A 237 -16.85 -13.64 -14.34
C ARG A 237 -17.03 -12.17 -14.69
N ILE A 238 -16.07 -11.57 -15.40
CA ILE A 238 -16.19 -10.20 -15.92
C ILE A 238 -17.40 -10.11 -16.88
N ASP A 239 -17.51 -11.04 -17.81
CA ASP A 239 -18.62 -11.08 -18.78
C ASP A 239 -19.98 -11.29 -18.11
N GLU A 240 -20.04 -12.02 -16.99
CA GLU A 240 -21.22 -12.20 -16.14
C GLU A 240 -21.55 -10.97 -15.29
N GLY A 241 -20.71 -9.93 -15.28
CA GLY A 241 -20.95 -8.66 -14.58
C GLY A 241 -20.44 -8.59 -13.14
N TYR A 242 -19.49 -9.45 -12.76
CA TYR A 242 -18.81 -9.32 -11.47
C TYR A 242 -17.89 -8.10 -11.49
N LEU A 243 -17.87 -7.35 -10.38
CA LEU A 243 -17.13 -6.10 -10.28
C LEU A 243 -15.78 -6.23 -9.55
N TYR A 244 -15.72 -7.11 -8.57
CA TYR A 244 -14.56 -7.29 -7.71
C TYR A 244 -14.21 -8.77 -7.58
N GLY A 245 -12.92 -9.05 -7.34
CA GLY A 245 -12.44 -10.39 -7.09
C GLY A 245 -10.98 -10.42 -6.69
N ASP A 246 -10.61 -11.42 -5.90
CA ASP A 246 -9.24 -11.72 -5.53
C ASP A 246 -9.07 -13.23 -5.25
N LEU A 247 -7.99 -13.81 -5.74
CA LEU A 247 -7.62 -15.19 -5.51
C LEU A 247 -6.49 -15.25 -4.49
N GLN A 248 -6.65 -16.07 -3.44
CA GLN A 248 -5.59 -16.37 -2.50
C GLN A 248 -5.04 -17.75 -2.78
N PHE A 249 -3.75 -17.79 -3.13
CA PHE A 249 -3.09 -19.03 -3.55
C PHE A 249 -2.48 -19.79 -2.37
N LYS A 250 -2.32 -21.10 -2.55
CA LYS A 250 -1.71 -22.00 -1.57
C LYS A 250 -0.21 -21.72 -1.43
N THR A 251 0.24 -21.54 -0.19
CA THR A 251 1.64 -21.20 0.15
C THR A 251 2.44 -22.35 0.78
N ASP A 252 1.88 -23.57 0.85
CA ASP A 252 2.57 -24.75 1.31
C ASP A 252 3.57 -25.24 0.25
N GLY A 253 4.85 -24.92 0.43
CA GLY A 253 5.94 -25.27 -0.49
C GLY A 253 6.24 -26.76 -0.60
N THR A 254 5.64 -27.60 0.26
CA THR A 254 5.79 -29.07 0.21
C THR A 254 4.73 -29.75 -0.66
N ALA A 255 3.69 -29.03 -1.03
CA ALA A 255 2.57 -29.54 -1.80
C ALA A 255 2.83 -29.46 -3.32
N GLU A 256 2.36 -30.45 -4.09
CA GLU A 256 2.47 -30.47 -5.56
C GLU A 256 1.73 -29.29 -6.22
N ASP A 257 0.66 -28.80 -5.57
CA ASP A 257 -0.17 -27.66 -6.00
C ASP A 257 0.27 -26.32 -5.40
N PHE A 258 1.50 -26.25 -4.82
CA PHE A 258 2.10 -25.01 -4.33
C PHE A 258 2.07 -23.93 -5.41
N LEU A 259 1.52 -22.75 -5.08
CA LEU A 259 1.31 -21.61 -5.98
C LEU A 259 0.40 -21.87 -7.20
N LYS A 260 -0.19 -23.07 -7.34
CA LYS A 260 -0.98 -23.47 -8.52
C LYS A 260 -2.47 -23.61 -8.25
N ARG A 261 -2.90 -23.49 -6.99
CA ARG A 261 -4.28 -23.62 -6.56
C ARG A 261 -4.62 -22.52 -5.57
N GLY A 262 -5.85 -22.01 -5.61
CA GLY A 262 -6.29 -20.96 -4.70
C GLY A 262 -7.79 -20.92 -4.45
N VAL A 263 -8.18 -20.08 -3.49
CA VAL A 263 -9.57 -19.73 -3.18
C VAL A 263 -9.87 -18.40 -3.85
N TYR A 264 -10.82 -18.40 -4.78
CA TYR A 264 -11.20 -17.21 -5.51
C TYR A 264 -12.54 -16.68 -5.00
N SER A 265 -12.54 -15.42 -4.57
CA SER A 265 -13.74 -14.69 -4.15
C SER A 265 -14.10 -13.67 -5.23
N PHE A 266 -15.36 -13.71 -5.67
CA PHE A 266 -15.93 -12.76 -6.62
C PHE A 266 -17.14 -12.06 -6.03
N TYR A 267 -17.47 -10.89 -6.55
CA TYR A 267 -18.58 -10.09 -6.04
C TYR A 267 -19.41 -9.53 -7.21
N ILE A 268 -20.70 -9.90 -7.23
CA ILE A 268 -21.65 -9.48 -8.26
C ILE A 268 -22.72 -8.56 -7.68
N PRO A 269 -23.14 -7.48 -8.38
CA PRO A 269 -24.22 -6.63 -7.95
C PRO A 269 -25.55 -7.39 -7.80
N VAL A 270 -26.27 -7.06 -6.74
CA VAL A 270 -27.64 -7.54 -6.52
C VAL A 270 -28.60 -6.36 -6.32
N PRO A 271 -29.92 -6.54 -6.50
CA PRO A 271 -30.89 -5.46 -6.32
C PRO A 271 -30.76 -4.77 -4.96
N LEU A 272 -30.87 -3.44 -4.92
CA LEU A 272 -30.71 -2.65 -3.69
C LEU A 272 -31.73 -2.99 -2.60
N ASN A 273 -32.89 -3.53 -2.94
CA ASN A 273 -33.90 -4.00 -2.00
C ASN A 273 -33.60 -5.38 -1.39
N THR A 274 -32.55 -6.09 -1.86
CA THR A 274 -32.13 -7.36 -1.27
C THR A 274 -31.72 -7.14 0.20
N PRO A 275 -32.36 -7.81 1.19
CA PRO A 275 -32.03 -7.62 2.60
C PRO A 275 -30.66 -8.23 2.92
N ILE A 276 -29.79 -7.50 3.64
CA ILE A 276 -28.55 -8.04 4.17
C ILE A 276 -28.83 -8.67 5.54
N PRO A 277 -28.64 -10.00 5.72
CA PRO A 277 -28.84 -10.65 7.01
C PRO A 277 -27.89 -10.12 8.09
N GLN A 278 -28.37 -9.93 9.30
CA GLN A 278 -27.56 -9.44 10.43
C GLN A 278 -26.56 -10.49 10.96
N ASN A 279 -26.90 -11.77 10.79
CA ASN A 279 -26.17 -12.92 11.33
C ASN A 279 -25.20 -13.55 10.30
N GLN A 280 -24.71 -12.77 9.35
CA GLN A 280 -23.71 -13.26 8.40
C GLN A 280 -22.41 -13.65 9.13
N ARG A 281 -21.73 -14.67 8.62
CA ARG A 281 -20.48 -15.15 9.19
C ARG A 281 -19.43 -14.05 9.13
N LYS A 282 -18.74 -13.86 10.24
CA LYS A 282 -17.57 -12.96 10.37
C LYS A 282 -16.49 -13.74 11.11
N ILE A 283 -15.27 -13.56 10.67
CA ILE A 283 -14.13 -14.06 11.42
C ILE A 283 -13.83 -13.06 12.55
N SER A 284 -13.55 -13.55 13.75
CA SER A 284 -13.12 -12.69 14.86
C SER A 284 -11.67 -12.29 14.71
N SER A 285 -11.26 -11.22 15.40
CA SER A 285 -9.86 -10.79 15.46
C SER A 285 -8.96 -11.90 15.99
N ASP A 286 -9.40 -12.61 17.03
CA ASP A 286 -8.63 -13.71 17.62
C ASP A 286 -8.45 -14.86 16.63
N LYS A 287 -9.50 -15.22 15.88
CA LYS A 287 -9.37 -16.27 14.85
C LYS A 287 -8.47 -15.84 13.69
N TRP A 288 -8.43 -14.54 13.33
CA TRP A 288 -7.46 -14.02 12.39
C TRP A 288 -6.02 -14.18 12.90
N LYS A 289 -5.75 -13.84 14.17
CA LYS A 289 -4.43 -14.02 14.79
C LYS A 289 -4.00 -15.48 14.79
N GLU A 290 -4.91 -16.39 15.15
CA GLU A 290 -4.65 -17.84 15.09
C GLU A 290 -4.28 -18.30 13.68
N LEU A 291 -5.03 -17.85 12.63
CA LEU A 291 -4.72 -18.20 11.25
C LEU A 291 -3.36 -17.64 10.80
N LEU A 292 -3.03 -16.41 11.22
CA LEU A 292 -1.73 -15.82 10.93
C LEU A 292 -0.58 -16.60 11.60
N ALA A 293 -0.73 -16.98 12.87
CA ALA A 293 0.27 -17.81 13.56
C ALA A 293 0.39 -19.19 12.90
N LEU A 294 -0.73 -19.79 12.51
CA LEU A 294 -0.75 -21.08 11.80
C LEU A 294 -0.04 -20.98 10.45
N ALA A 295 -0.14 -19.85 9.75
CA ALA A 295 0.56 -19.62 8.48
C ALA A 295 2.10 -19.64 8.60
N HIS A 296 2.63 -19.41 9.80
CA HIS A 296 4.07 -19.56 10.09
C HIS A 296 4.46 -20.99 10.48
N SER A 297 3.56 -21.76 11.04
CA SER A 297 3.86 -23.08 11.62
C SER A 297 3.36 -24.27 10.80
N ASP A 298 2.19 -24.13 10.14
CA ASP A 298 1.56 -25.20 9.35
C ASP A 298 0.78 -24.60 8.16
N LYS A 299 1.50 -24.43 7.04
CA LYS A 299 0.95 -23.84 5.81
C LYS A 299 -0.09 -24.72 5.12
N ALA A 300 -0.06 -26.03 5.34
CA ALA A 300 -1.08 -26.95 4.81
C ALA A 300 -2.41 -26.74 5.54
N GLN A 301 -2.37 -26.78 6.87
CA GLN A 301 -3.56 -26.63 7.71
C GLN A 301 -4.20 -25.24 7.57
N VAL A 302 -3.38 -24.16 7.53
CA VAL A 302 -3.95 -22.80 7.37
C VAL A 302 -4.67 -22.64 6.04
N PHE A 303 -4.18 -23.25 4.95
CA PHE A 303 -4.86 -23.20 3.67
C PHE A 303 -6.22 -23.90 3.71
N GLU A 304 -6.34 -25.03 4.39
CA GLU A 304 -7.60 -25.73 4.60
C GLU A 304 -8.58 -24.93 5.45
N ASP A 305 -8.15 -24.43 6.61
CA ASP A 305 -8.97 -23.63 7.52
C ASP A 305 -9.50 -22.36 6.85
N TYR A 306 -8.59 -21.65 6.17
CA TYR A 306 -8.92 -20.44 5.41
C TYR A 306 -9.92 -20.74 4.27
N THR A 307 -9.66 -21.80 3.50
CA THR A 307 -10.54 -22.22 2.40
C THR A 307 -11.93 -22.56 2.90
N ASN A 308 -12.04 -23.35 3.96
CA ASN A 308 -13.30 -23.75 4.57
C ASN A 308 -14.08 -22.54 5.09
N TYR A 309 -13.38 -21.56 5.71
CA TYR A 309 -14.02 -20.33 6.13
C TYR A 309 -14.58 -19.56 4.92
N TYR A 310 -13.78 -19.32 3.88
CA TYR A 310 -14.21 -18.55 2.72
C TYR A 310 -15.37 -19.23 1.97
N LEU A 311 -15.30 -20.53 1.74
CA LEU A 311 -16.43 -21.31 1.15
C LEU A 311 -17.70 -21.16 1.98
N SER A 312 -17.60 -21.10 3.30
CA SER A 312 -18.74 -20.90 4.18
C SER A 312 -19.38 -19.52 4.07
N THR A 313 -18.69 -18.55 3.47
CA THR A 313 -19.19 -17.18 3.21
C THR A 313 -19.81 -17.02 1.83
N ASN A 314 -19.87 -18.09 1.03
CA ASN A 314 -20.51 -18.07 -0.29
C ASN A 314 -21.96 -17.63 -0.18
N GLY A 315 -22.41 -16.72 -1.05
CA GLY A 315 -23.76 -16.16 -1.02
C GLY A 315 -23.97 -14.99 -0.04
N GLN A 316 -23.01 -14.64 0.81
CA GLN A 316 -23.13 -13.49 1.71
C GLN A 316 -23.17 -12.16 0.96
N LEU A 317 -23.84 -11.18 1.58
CA LEU A 317 -24.13 -9.87 1.00
C LEU A 317 -23.31 -8.76 1.65
N TYR A 318 -22.82 -7.83 0.84
CA TYR A 318 -21.97 -6.72 1.27
C TYR A 318 -22.35 -5.42 0.55
N TRP A 319 -21.87 -4.29 1.04
CA TRP A 319 -21.87 -3.05 0.29
C TRP A 319 -20.53 -2.85 -0.44
N THR A 320 -20.55 -2.19 -1.61
CA THR A 320 -19.36 -1.94 -2.45
C THR A 320 -18.23 -1.22 -1.75
N ASP A 321 -18.52 -0.41 -0.74
CA ASP A 321 -17.52 0.29 0.07
C ASP A 321 -17.03 -0.58 1.24
N THR A 322 -17.95 -1.08 2.07
CA THR A 322 -17.59 -1.77 3.31
C THR A 322 -17.00 -3.17 3.11
N HIS A 323 -17.25 -3.84 1.95
CA HIS A 323 -16.60 -5.12 1.66
C HIS A 323 -15.09 -4.99 1.44
N GLN A 324 -14.61 -3.77 1.19
CA GLN A 324 -13.19 -3.50 0.97
C GLN A 324 -12.41 -3.27 2.27
N LEU A 325 -13.11 -3.07 3.40
CA LEU A 325 -12.48 -2.99 4.72
C LEU A 325 -11.90 -4.36 5.09
N GLY A 326 -10.67 -4.32 5.59
CA GLY A 326 -9.91 -5.48 6.02
C GLY A 326 -9.58 -5.44 7.50
N TYR A 327 -8.92 -6.46 7.96
CA TYR A 327 -8.36 -6.54 9.29
C TYR A 327 -6.84 -6.41 9.20
N TYR A 328 -6.27 -5.54 10.02
CA TYR A 328 -4.83 -5.40 10.21
C TYR A 328 -4.54 -5.29 11.71
N ASP A 329 -3.65 -6.13 12.21
CA ASP A 329 -3.21 -6.11 13.61
C ASP A 329 -1.84 -5.46 13.71
N GLU A 330 -1.77 -4.29 14.35
CA GLU A 330 -0.51 -3.57 14.57
C GLU A 330 0.42 -4.31 15.56
N ASN A 331 -0.13 -5.19 16.40
CA ASN A 331 0.60 -5.98 17.40
C ASN A 331 0.82 -7.43 16.97
N TYR A 332 0.75 -7.70 15.68
CA TYR A 332 0.88 -9.04 15.13
C TYR A 332 2.20 -9.73 15.52
N GLU A 333 3.32 -9.01 15.45
CA GLU A 333 4.63 -9.57 15.80
C GLU A 333 4.71 -9.94 17.28
N ASP A 334 4.18 -9.10 18.18
CA ASP A 334 4.15 -9.39 19.62
C ASP A 334 3.35 -10.67 19.92
N TYR A 335 2.24 -10.87 19.19
CA TYR A 335 1.46 -12.11 19.31
C TYR A 335 2.23 -13.35 18.82
N LEU A 336 3.01 -13.24 17.76
CA LEU A 336 3.85 -14.35 17.26
C LEU A 336 4.97 -14.67 18.24
N GLU A 337 5.62 -13.68 18.85
CA GLU A 337 6.65 -13.86 19.86
C GLU A 337 6.12 -14.62 21.10
N GLU A 338 4.87 -14.31 21.50
CA GLU A 338 4.21 -14.98 22.63
C GLU A 338 3.74 -16.41 22.29
N THR A 339 3.37 -16.67 21.04
CA THR A 339 2.65 -17.90 20.66
C THR A 339 3.55 -18.95 20.03
N LEU A 340 4.60 -18.56 19.29
CA LEU A 340 5.43 -19.48 18.53
C LEU A 340 6.76 -19.74 19.25
N PRO A 341 7.07 -21.01 19.61
CA PRO A 341 8.37 -21.36 20.17
C PRO A 341 9.51 -20.99 19.22
N ALA A 342 10.58 -20.41 19.75
CA ALA A 342 11.78 -20.01 19.00
C ALA A 342 11.51 -19.02 17.85
N TYR A 343 10.43 -18.22 17.95
CA TYR A 343 10.20 -17.13 17.02
C TYR A 343 11.35 -16.11 17.07
N LYS A 344 11.84 -15.72 15.91
CA LYS A 344 12.87 -14.70 15.79
C LYS A 344 12.25 -13.38 15.40
N ALA A 345 12.76 -12.29 15.97
CA ALA A 345 12.30 -10.94 15.63
C ALA A 345 12.29 -10.68 14.12
N GLY A 346 11.23 -10.10 13.61
CA GLY A 346 11.06 -9.90 12.18
C GLY A 346 9.80 -9.13 11.85
N SER A 347 9.42 -9.20 10.58
CA SER A 347 8.18 -8.57 10.08
C SER A 347 7.67 -9.28 8.84
N LEU A 348 6.40 -9.02 8.50
CA LEU A 348 5.87 -9.33 7.19
C LEU A 348 6.17 -8.17 6.23
N MET A 349 6.88 -8.45 5.16
CA MET A 349 7.08 -7.50 4.08
C MET A 349 6.29 -7.91 2.85
N ILE A 350 5.66 -6.92 2.22
CA ILE A 350 4.95 -7.13 0.98
C ILE A 350 5.93 -6.97 -0.19
N SER A 351 5.96 -7.96 -1.07
CA SER A 351 6.47 -7.83 -2.43
C SER A 351 5.29 -7.94 -3.38
N GLU A 352 5.22 -7.03 -4.32
CA GLU A 352 4.16 -7.04 -5.32
C GLU A 352 4.78 -6.94 -6.70
N VAL A 353 4.50 -7.94 -7.54
CA VAL A 353 4.98 -8.04 -8.90
C VAL A 353 3.80 -8.21 -9.85
N TYR A 354 3.99 -7.80 -11.07
CA TYR A 354 2.96 -7.74 -12.09
C TYR A 354 3.38 -8.54 -13.32
N VAL A 355 2.45 -9.30 -13.89
CA VAL A 355 2.67 -10.01 -15.15
C VAL A 355 1.43 -9.88 -16.05
N PRO A 356 1.56 -9.94 -17.39
CA PRO A 356 0.40 -10.02 -18.27
C PRO A 356 -0.54 -11.14 -17.83
N ARG A 357 -1.85 -10.89 -17.86
CA ARG A 357 -2.89 -11.79 -17.29
C ARG A 357 -2.79 -13.20 -17.84
N GLU A 358 -2.51 -13.33 -19.14
CA GLU A 358 -2.35 -14.61 -19.83
C GLU A 358 -1.09 -15.38 -19.44
N LYS A 359 -0.13 -14.73 -18.77
CA LYS A 359 1.14 -15.31 -18.33
C LYS A 359 1.16 -15.77 -16.88
N ILE A 360 0.09 -15.54 -16.13
CA ILE A 360 0.04 -15.81 -14.69
C ILE A 360 0.37 -17.27 -14.33
N TYR A 361 -0.14 -18.23 -15.08
CA TYR A 361 0.11 -19.64 -14.81
C TYR A 361 1.58 -20.03 -15.04
N ASP A 362 2.15 -19.56 -16.14
CA ASP A 362 3.56 -19.81 -16.48
C ASP A 362 4.48 -19.16 -15.43
N PHE A 363 4.21 -17.91 -15.08
CA PHE A 363 4.92 -17.18 -14.03
C PHE A 363 4.89 -17.91 -12.68
N MET A 364 3.71 -18.31 -12.21
CA MET A 364 3.56 -19.00 -10.91
C MET A 364 4.19 -20.39 -10.93
N THR A 365 4.22 -21.05 -12.10
CA THR A 365 4.91 -22.33 -12.29
C THR A 365 6.42 -22.15 -12.20
N ASP A 366 6.99 -21.14 -12.85
CA ASP A 366 8.43 -20.89 -12.80
C ASP A 366 8.86 -20.40 -11.41
N LEU A 367 8.02 -19.59 -10.74
CA LEU A 367 8.26 -19.20 -9.36
C LEU A 367 8.24 -20.43 -8.42
N SER A 368 7.32 -21.37 -8.62
CA SER A 368 7.26 -22.62 -7.86
C SER A 368 8.55 -23.44 -8.02
N ARG A 369 9.08 -23.55 -9.24
CA ARG A 369 10.36 -24.23 -9.50
C ARG A 369 11.55 -23.51 -8.87
N SER A 370 11.58 -22.18 -8.98
CA SER A 370 12.64 -21.37 -8.37
C SER A 370 12.65 -21.49 -6.84
N ASN A 371 11.48 -21.74 -6.24
CA ASN A 371 11.34 -21.91 -4.82
C ASN A 371 12.01 -23.18 -4.28
N GLU A 372 12.22 -24.22 -5.10
CA GLU A 372 12.94 -25.44 -4.69
C GLU A 372 14.35 -25.11 -4.18
N GLN A 373 15.01 -24.10 -4.77
CA GLN A 373 16.35 -23.65 -4.37
C GLN A 373 16.30 -22.48 -3.40
N GLN A 374 15.42 -21.49 -3.66
CA GLN A 374 15.38 -20.24 -2.91
C GLN A 374 14.68 -20.37 -1.55
N GLN A 375 13.70 -21.27 -1.42
CA GLN A 375 12.91 -21.45 -0.20
C GLN A 375 12.30 -20.14 0.32
N LEU A 376 11.44 -19.54 -0.51
CA LEU A 376 10.71 -18.33 -0.15
C LEU A 376 9.77 -18.59 1.04
N ASP A 377 9.85 -17.78 2.07
CA ASP A 377 8.93 -17.85 3.20
C ASP A 377 7.68 -17.00 2.98
N ILE A 378 6.82 -17.50 2.09
CA ILE A 378 5.55 -16.86 1.77
C ILE A 378 4.53 -17.25 2.84
N ILE A 379 4.07 -16.27 3.61
CA ILE A 379 3.07 -16.46 4.67
C ILE A 379 1.67 -16.50 4.08
N TYR A 380 1.35 -15.54 3.23
CA TYR A 380 0.13 -15.55 2.42
C TYR A 380 0.32 -14.69 1.16
N GLY A 381 -0.55 -14.89 0.18
CA GLY A 381 -0.49 -14.07 -1.02
C GLY A 381 -1.81 -14.08 -1.80
N THR A 382 -1.96 -13.06 -2.65
CA THR A 382 -3.18 -12.88 -3.45
C THR A 382 -2.83 -12.54 -4.90
N ILE A 383 -3.75 -12.90 -5.81
CA ILE A 383 -3.73 -12.46 -7.20
C ILE A 383 -4.96 -11.58 -7.41
N ARG A 384 -4.74 -10.40 -8.01
CA ARG A 384 -5.75 -9.42 -8.39
C ARG A 384 -5.56 -9.03 -9.84
N LEU A 385 -6.54 -8.30 -10.39
CA LEU A 385 -6.40 -7.71 -11.71
C LEU A 385 -6.23 -6.21 -11.63
N ILE A 386 -5.61 -5.65 -12.65
CA ILE A 386 -5.49 -4.21 -12.83
C ILE A 386 -5.51 -3.88 -14.32
N GLU A 387 -6.18 -2.79 -14.68
CA GLU A 387 -6.13 -2.21 -16.03
C GLU A 387 -4.93 -1.27 -16.17
N THR A 388 -4.54 -1.03 -17.42
CA THR A 388 -3.39 -0.19 -17.79
C THR A 388 -3.57 1.24 -17.30
N ASP A 389 -2.53 1.79 -16.67
CA ASP A 389 -2.39 3.21 -16.31
C ASP A 389 -1.64 3.95 -17.42
N THR A 390 -2.31 4.89 -18.07
CA THR A 390 -1.75 5.75 -19.12
C THR A 390 -1.57 7.19 -18.68
N GLU A 391 -1.81 7.51 -17.41
CA GLU A 391 -1.87 8.88 -16.94
C GLU A 391 -0.68 9.27 -16.04
N THR A 392 -0.16 8.33 -15.23
CA THR A 392 0.93 8.65 -14.33
C THR A 392 2.30 8.57 -15.00
N PHE A 393 3.28 9.30 -14.47
CA PHE A 393 4.63 9.33 -15.04
C PHE A 393 5.44 8.07 -14.73
N LEU A 394 5.21 7.47 -13.55
CA LEU A 394 5.80 6.20 -13.14
C LEU A 394 4.72 5.10 -13.06
N PRO A 395 4.05 4.76 -14.19
CA PRO A 395 3.01 3.75 -14.17
C PRO A 395 3.63 2.38 -13.87
N TRP A 396 3.21 1.77 -12.79
CA TRP A 396 3.57 0.38 -12.49
C TRP A 396 2.65 -0.59 -13.26
N ALA A 397 1.41 -0.20 -13.55
CA ALA A 397 0.45 -0.92 -14.40
C ALA A 397 0.61 -0.50 -15.88
N LYS A 398 1.70 -0.91 -16.52
CA LYS A 398 2.00 -0.56 -17.92
C LYS A 398 1.16 -1.33 -18.95
N LYS A 399 0.50 -2.38 -18.52
CA LYS A 399 -0.40 -3.25 -19.29
C LYS A 399 -1.53 -3.71 -18.35
N ASP A 400 -2.50 -4.41 -18.91
CA ASP A 400 -3.47 -5.14 -18.12
C ASP A 400 -2.77 -6.32 -17.45
N TYR A 401 -2.59 -6.20 -16.13
CA TYR A 401 -1.79 -7.15 -15.37
C TYR A 401 -2.63 -8.01 -14.42
N ALA A 402 -2.12 -9.20 -14.14
CA ALA A 402 -2.34 -9.86 -12.86
C ALA A 402 -1.32 -9.30 -11.86
N CYS A 403 -1.80 -8.85 -10.71
CA CYS A 403 -1.01 -8.36 -9.59
C CYS A 403 -0.81 -9.49 -8.60
N ILE A 404 0.42 -9.92 -8.40
CA ILE A 404 0.78 -10.98 -7.45
C ILE A 404 1.34 -10.31 -6.20
N VAL A 405 0.56 -10.31 -5.14
CA VAL A 405 0.92 -9.76 -3.83
C VAL A 405 1.41 -10.93 -2.97
N LEU A 406 2.65 -10.85 -2.51
CA LEU A 406 3.27 -11.84 -1.63
C LEU A 406 3.62 -11.18 -0.30
N ASN A 407 3.20 -11.79 0.81
CA ASN A 407 3.62 -11.41 2.14
C ASN A 407 4.69 -12.39 2.60
N LEU A 408 5.92 -11.88 2.68
CA LEU A 408 7.12 -12.66 2.99
C LEU A 408 7.55 -12.40 4.42
N ARG A 409 7.94 -13.46 5.12
CA ARG A 409 8.59 -13.35 6.42
C ARG A 409 10.01 -12.84 6.24
N VAL A 410 10.35 -11.77 6.92
CA VAL A 410 11.70 -11.19 6.92
C VAL A 410 12.24 -11.17 8.36
N GLU A 411 13.27 -11.95 8.62
CA GLU A 411 13.97 -11.95 9.91
C GLU A 411 14.84 -10.69 10.04
N HIS A 412 14.80 -10.00 11.18
CA HIS A 412 15.57 -8.77 11.45
C HIS A 412 17.01 -9.07 11.90
N SER A 413 17.67 -10.02 11.21
CA SER A 413 19.10 -10.25 11.30
C SER A 413 19.80 -9.87 10.00
N GLN A 414 21.12 -9.72 10.02
CA GLN A 414 21.87 -9.42 8.80
C GLN A 414 21.63 -10.49 7.72
N LEU A 415 21.71 -11.77 8.09
CA LEU A 415 21.46 -12.87 7.16
C LEU A 415 20.01 -12.90 6.66
N GLY A 416 19.03 -12.62 7.53
CA GLY A 416 17.63 -12.52 7.16
C GLY A 416 17.37 -11.40 6.16
N LEU A 417 17.98 -10.24 6.34
CA LEU A 417 17.86 -9.11 5.41
C LEU A 417 18.56 -9.36 4.07
N GLU A 418 19.71 -10.04 4.07
CA GLU A 418 20.41 -10.47 2.84
C GLU A 418 19.57 -11.49 2.07
N LYS A 419 18.99 -12.46 2.75
CA LYS A 419 18.06 -13.43 2.15
C LYS A 419 16.84 -12.71 1.57
N ALA A 420 16.17 -11.86 2.35
CA ALA A 420 15.01 -11.11 1.87
C ALA A 420 15.33 -10.28 0.62
N ARG A 421 16.48 -9.61 0.57
CA ARG A 421 16.94 -8.91 -0.63
C ARG A 421 17.04 -9.84 -1.83
N SER A 422 17.66 -11.01 -1.66
CA SER A 422 17.77 -12.03 -2.72
C SER A 422 16.40 -12.52 -3.17
N ASP A 423 15.49 -12.79 -2.23
CA ASP A 423 14.13 -13.24 -2.51
C ASP A 423 13.35 -12.22 -3.35
N PHE A 424 13.40 -10.93 -2.95
CA PHE A 424 12.72 -9.87 -3.66
C PHE A 424 13.31 -9.64 -5.06
N GLN A 425 14.63 -9.75 -5.21
CA GLN A 425 15.28 -9.64 -6.53
C GLN A 425 14.88 -10.80 -7.45
N LEU A 426 14.79 -12.03 -6.92
CA LEU A 426 14.29 -13.17 -7.69
C LEU A 426 12.85 -12.95 -8.18
N LEU A 427 11.95 -12.48 -7.31
CA LEU A 427 10.56 -12.20 -7.70
C LEU A 427 10.48 -11.19 -8.84
N ILE A 428 11.32 -10.14 -8.79
CA ILE A 428 11.38 -9.13 -9.84
C ILE A 428 11.95 -9.73 -11.13
N ASP A 429 13.04 -10.51 -11.08
CA ASP A 429 13.63 -11.15 -12.25
C ASP A 429 12.62 -12.05 -12.97
N VAL A 430 11.92 -12.91 -12.21
CA VAL A 430 10.92 -13.79 -12.80
C VAL A 430 9.79 -12.96 -13.43
N ALA A 431 9.32 -11.88 -12.79
CA ALA A 431 8.28 -11.04 -13.36
C ALA A 431 8.73 -10.32 -14.65
N LEU A 432 9.96 -9.78 -14.68
CA LEU A 432 10.52 -9.11 -15.85
C LEU A 432 10.68 -10.07 -17.03
N ASN A 433 11.05 -11.33 -16.81
CA ASN A 433 11.13 -12.36 -17.87
C ASN A 433 9.79 -12.58 -18.58
N TYR A 434 8.67 -12.25 -17.95
CA TYR A 434 7.33 -12.29 -18.55
C TYR A 434 6.86 -10.92 -19.08
N GLY A 435 7.74 -9.92 -19.17
CA GLY A 435 7.38 -8.56 -19.57
C GLY A 435 6.54 -7.82 -18.52
N GLY A 436 6.76 -8.17 -17.28
CA GLY A 436 6.08 -7.64 -16.11
C GLY A 436 6.73 -6.39 -15.52
N SER A 437 6.43 -6.14 -14.24
CA SER A 437 6.92 -5.01 -13.47
C SER A 437 6.83 -5.33 -11.97
N TYR A 438 7.17 -4.37 -11.11
CA TYR A 438 7.01 -4.48 -9.66
C TYR A 438 6.59 -3.14 -9.05
N PHE A 439 6.08 -3.16 -7.80
CA PHE A 439 5.66 -1.94 -7.13
C PHE A 439 6.79 -1.30 -6.33
N LEU A 440 7.11 -0.04 -6.64
CA LEU A 440 8.20 0.71 -6.00
C LEU A 440 7.97 1.05 -4.52
N THR A 441 6.77 0.85 -4.00
CA THR A 441 6.37 1.33 -2.67
C THR A 441 6.86 0.44 -1.51
N TYR A 442 7.14 -0.85 -1.76
CA TYR A 442 7.35 -1.80 -0.67
C TYR A 442 8.79 -1.96 -0.22
N HIS A 443 9.79 -1.76 -1.09
CA HIS A 443 11.20 -1.93 -0.72
C HIS A 443 12.14 -1.24 -1.71
N ARG A 444 13.43 -1.10 -1.30
CA ARG A 444 14.49 -0.50 -2.09
C ARG A 444 15.55 -1.53 -2.53
N TRP A 445 15.18 -2.80 -2.64
CA TRP A 445 16.13 -3.89 -2.90
C TRP A 445 16.31 -4.26 -4.36
N ALA A 446 15.50 -3.71 -5.26
CA ALA A 446 15.70 -3.90 -6.69
C ALA A 446 17.11 -3.48 -7.12
N ARG A 447 17.72 -4.25 -7.99
CA ARG A 447 18.96 -3.88 -8.67
C ARG A 447 18.72 -2.73 -9.66
N LYS A 448 19.78 -2.05 -10.06
CA LYS A 448 19.69 -0.93 -11.01
C LYS A 448 19.16 -1.37 -12.39
N ASP A 449 19.61 -2.53 -12.88
CA ASP A 449 19.12 -3.13 -14.11
C ASP A 449 17.62 -3.43 -14.04
N GLN A 450 17.16 -4.08 -12.96
CA GLN A 450 15.73 -4.36 -12.73
C GLN A 450 14.89 -3.07 -12.66
N LEU A 451 15.39 -2.04 -11.98
CA LEU A 451 14.69 -0.74 -11.92
C LEU A 451 14.54 -0.12 -13.30
N LEU A 452 15.62 -0.08 -14.10
CA LEU A 452 15.61 0.58 -15.41
C LEU A 452 14.85 -0.23 -16.46
N GLU A 453 14.78 -1.55 -16.32
CA GLU A 453 13.94 -2.39 -17.17
C GLU A 453 12.45 -2.19 -16.85
N ALA A 454 12.11 -2.21 -15.55
CA ALA A 454 10.74 -1.97 -15.09
C ALA A 454 10.29 -0.51 -15.33
N TYR A 455 11.17 0.46 -15.14
CA TYR A 455 10.89 1.90 -15.21
C TYR A 455 11.96 2.65 -16.03
N PRO A 456 12.01 2.48 -17.35
CA PRO A 456 13.03 3.15 -18.18
C PRO A 456 12.98 4.67 -18.11
N GLN A 457 11.82 5.25 -17.75
CA GLN A 457 11.62 6.69 -17.55
C GLN A 457 12.11 7.20 -16.17
N PHE A 458 12.59 6.34 -15.29
CA PHE A 458 12.99 6.72 -13.93
C PHE A 458 14.08 7.82 -13.88
N PRO A 459 15.12 7.83 -14.73
CA PRO A 459 16.07 8.93 -14.79
C PRO A 459 15.40 10.28 -15.09
N MET A 460 14.48 10.31 -16.06
CA MET A 460 13.72 11.52 -16.41
C MET A 460 12.81 11.97 -15.26
N PHE A 461 12.27 11.04 -14.48
CA PHE A 461 11.52 11.37 -13.27
C PHE A 461 12.36 12.16 -12.26
N LEU A 462 13.63 11.78 -12.08
CA LEU A 462 14.57 12.49 -11.21
C LEU A 462 14.92 13.88 -11.76
N ASP A 463 15.07 14.01 -13.09
CA ASP A 463 15.28 15.32 -13.72
C ASP A 463 14.07 16.24 -13.57
N LEU A 464 12.87 15.71 -13.72
CA LEU A 464 11.63 16.45 -13.48
C LEU A 464 11.46 16.83 -12.01
N LYS A 465 11.90 15.98 -11.07
CA LYS A 465 11.97 16.35 -9.65
C LYS A 465 12.83 17.59 -9.45
N LEU A 466 14.00 17.66 -10.06
CA LEU A 466 14.88 18.84 -9.96
C LEU A 466 14.32 20.07 -10.71
N LYS A 467 13.55 19.88 -11.78
CA LYS A 467 12.81 20.96 -12.47
C LYS A 467 11.79 21.63 -11.54
N TYR A 468 11.00 20.86 -10.79
CA TYR A 468 9.93 21.35 -9.92
C TYR A 468 10.38 21.71 -8.50
N ASP A 469 11.51 21.16 -8.07
CA ASP A 469 12.10 21.42 -6.75
C ASP A 469 13.63 21.46 -6.86
N PRO A 470 14.19 22.53 -7.45
CA PRO A 470 15.63 22.62 -7.73
C PRO A 470 16.49 22.70 -6.45
N GLN A 471 15.89 23.06 -5.32
CA GLN A 471 16.58 23.10 -4.01
C GLN A 471 16.37 21.80 -3.21
N GLU A 472 15.67 20.81 -3.78
CA GLU A 472 15.37 19.54 -3.13
C GLU A 472 14.77 19.70 -1.72
N MET A 473 13.78 20.59 -1.64
CA MET A 473 13.04 20.86 -0.41
C MET A 473 12.37 19.58 0.11
N PHE A 474 11.69 18.85 -0.80
CA PHE A 474 11.00 17.60 -0.44
C PHE A 474 11.92 16.42 -0.69
N GLN A 475 12.23 15.68 0.38
CA GLN A 475 13.14 14.55 0.34
C GLN A 475 12.65 13.38 1.17
N SER A 476 13.11 12.19 0.80
CA SER A 476 12.97 10.97 1.59
C SER A 476 14.22 10.11 1.43
N ASP A 477 14.40 9.13 2.31
CA ASP A 477 15.50 8.18 2.20
C ASP A 477 15.34 7.28 0.96
N TRP A 478 14.10 7.05 0.50
CA TRP A 478 13.82 6.43 -0.79
C TRP A 478 14.37 7.25 -1.96
N TYR A 479 14.09 8.55 -2.00
CA TYR A 479 14.58 9.46 -3.04
C TYR A 479 16.10 9.52 -3.06
N ARG A 480 16.73 9.70 -1.91
CA ARG A 480 18.21 9.77 -1.77
C ARG A 480 18.87 8.50 -2.27
N PHE A 481 18.33 7.34 -1.89
CA PHE A 481 18.84 6.04 -2.30
C PHE A 481 18.84 5.86 -3.81
N TYR A 482 17.74 6.20 -4.49
CA TYR A 482 17.65 6.05 -5.94
C TYR A 482 18.42 7.11 -6.70
N LYS A 483 18.47 8.36 -6.20
CA LYS A 483 19.29 9.43 -6.77
C LYS A 483 20.77 9.05 -6.81
N GLU A 484 21.33 8.59 -5.68
CA GLU A 484 22.74 8.17 -5.63
C GLU A 484 23.08 7.06 -6.63
N ARG A 485 22.19 6.09 -6.80
CA ARG A 485 22.39 4.96 -7.71
C ARG A 485 22.20 5.32 -9.18
N SER A 486 21.39 6.31 -9.48
CA SER A 486 21.19 6.78 -10.85
C SER A 486 22.35 7.63 -11.38
N ILE A 487 23.06 8.36 -10.48
CA ILE A 487 24.19 9.22 -10.84
C ILE A 487 25.50 8.44 -10.96
N LYS A 488 25.70 7.39 -10.16
CA LYS A 488 26.93 6.56 -10.27
C LYS A 488 26.83 5.68 -11.52
N LYS A 489 27.68 6.00 -12.51
CA LYS A 489 27.91 5.19 -13.72
C LYS A 489 28.52 3.85 -13.38
#